data_9803c9995c4ad3341c35ec66c2bcb02e
#
_entry.id   9803c9995c4ad3341c35ec66c2bcb02e
#
_cell.length_a   1.000
_cell.length_b   1.000
_cell.length_c   1.000
_cell.angle_alpha   90.00
_cell.angle_beta   90.00
_cell.angle_gamma   90.00
#
_symmetry.space_group_name_H-M   'P 1'
#
loop_
_entity.id
_entity.type
_entity.pdbx_description
1 polymer ?
#
loop_
_entity_poly.entity_id
_entity_poly.type
_entity_poly.pdbx_seq_one_letter_code
_entity_poly.pdbx_strand_id
1 'polypeptide(L)'
;MALNGIDIASYQAGLDFSKVPCDFAIIKATQGTGYTNPDCVRAVEQAMSLGKGVGVYHYISGGNAVAEANFFINSILNWIGKVMICLDWEFDQNSAWGNESYLEQVINQVIARTGVPPMIYAPASRYNQVAEVAKRHNCGLWIAQYADTNPTGYQNTPWNEGAYTCAIRQYSPAGRLNGWNGDLDLDKFYGSLDDFKKYCGKSSSKPSKPSVPSSSAPSGTTLQLATWTMEGKYGNGADRKKNLGSRYDEVQNFINHIASADVNTLAKEVWSGKYGDGNTRKVVLGSRYDEVQKIVNGNGVTRYTVRPNDTLGAIAQRYGTTVNQLVAWNNIANPNLIYVGQTIRVK
;
A
#
# COMPACT_ATOMS: atom_id res chain seq x y z
N MET A 1 2.50 22.04 21.47
CA MET A 1 1.62 20.97 21.98
C MET A 1 2.06 19.68 21.33
N ALA A 2 2.03 18.55 22.00
CA ALA A 2 2.34 17.26 21.39
C ALA A 2 1.13 16.33 21.55
N LEU A 3 1.00 15.34 20.65
CA LEU A 3 -0.07 14.34 20.68
C LEU A 3 0.49 13.00 21.17
N ASN A 4 -0.32 12.28 21.95
CA ASN A 4 -0.05 10.92 22.37
C ASN A 4 -0.69 9.94 21.40
N GLY A 5 0.06 8.95 20.96
CA GLY A 5 -0.40 7.96 20.02
C GLY A 5 0.01 6.55 20.36
N ILE A 6 -0.52 5.64 19.60
CA ILE A 6 -0.15 4.23 19.59
C ILE A 6 0.03 3.75 18.15
N ASP A 7 0.90 2.78 17.95
CA ASP A 7 0.85 2.00 16.73
C ASP A 7 0.48 0.55 17.02
N ILE A 8 -0.21 -0.07 16.07
CA ILE A 8 -0.82 -1.39 16.24
C ILE A 8 -0.70 -2.26 14.99
N ALA A 9 -0.68 -3.56 15.22
CA ALA A 9 -0.71 -4.59 14.20
C ALA A 9 -1.86 -5.59 14.45
N SER A 10 -1.81 -6.76 13.83
CA SER A 10 -2.78 -7.84 14.07
C SER A 10 -2.76 -8.39 15.49
N TYR A 11 -1.69 -8.15 16.24
CA TYR A 11 -1.60 -8.55 17.66
C TYR A 11 -2.60 -7.79 18.54
N GLN A 12 -2.99 -6.58 18.14
CA GLN A 12 -3.98 -5.74 18.80
C GLN A 12 -5.35 -5.79 18.10
N ALA A 13 -5.64 -6.87 17.35
CA ALA A 13 -6.91 -7.01 16.67
C ALA A 13 -8.10 -6.89 17.64
N GLY A 14 -9.11 -6.10 17.26
CA GLY A 14 -10.27 -5.83 18.09
C GLY A 14 -10.08 -4.71 19.12
N LEU A 15 -8.92 -4.02 19.17
CA LEU A 15 -8.72 -2.87 20.05
C LEU A 15 -9.81 -1.81 19.81
N ASP A 16 -10.46 -1.38 20.89
CA ASP A 16 -11.54 -0.40 20.85
C ASP A 16 -10.99 1.02 21.16
N PHE A 17 -10.84 1.81 20.12
CA PHE A 17 -10.33 3.18 20.22
C PHE A 17 -11.24 4.14 21.02
N SER A 18 -12.48 3.75 21.34
CA SER A 18 -13.32 4.53 22.24
C SER A 18 -12.93 4.37 23.70
N LYS A 19 -12.21 3.28 24.02
CA LYS A 19 -11.79 2.94 25.39
C LYS A 19 -10.30 3.21 25.63
N VAL A 20 -9.48 3.13 24.57
CA VAL A 20 -8.04 3.37 24.67
C VAL A 20 -7.76 4.85 24.43
N PRO A 21 -7.20 5.57 25.42
CA PRO A 21 -6.88 6.99 25.27
C PRO A 21 -5.71 7.19 24.33
N CYS A 22 -5.94 7.74 23.15
CA CYS A 22 -4.92 8.20 22.22
C CYS A 22 -5.46 9.34 21.36
N ASP A 23 -4.59 10.25 20.94
CA ASP A 23 -4.93 11.34 20.02
C ASP A 23 -4.80 10.88 18.58
N PHE A 24 -3.88 9.94 18.31
CA PHE A 24 -3.69 9.33 17.00
C PHE A 24 -3.33 7.84 17.10
N ALA A 25 -3.52 7.12 16.00
CA ALA A 25 -3.13 5.73 15.86
C ALA A 25 -2.51 5.46 14.49
N ILE A 26 -1.42 4.68 14.43
CA ILE A 26 -0.82 4.20 13.19
C ILE A 26 -1.01 2.69 13.10
N ILE A 27 -1.63 2.21 12.03
CA ILE A 27 -2.17 0.85 11.95
C ILE A 27 -1.47 0.10 10.82
N LYS A 28 -0.91 -1.09 11.13
CA LYS A 28 -0.35 -1.96 10.09
C LYS A 28 -1.40 -2.26 9.02
N ALA A 29 -1.10 -1.96 7.76
CA ALA A 29 -1.95 -2.31 6.65
C ALA A 29 -1.44 -3.56 5.95
N THR A 30 -0.15 -3.58 5.60
CA THR A 30 0.43 -4.65 4.77
C THR A 30 1.88 -4.94 5.17
N GLN A 31 2.41 -6.09 4.68
CA GLN A 31 3.82 -6.45 4.74
C GLN A 31 4.22 -7.20 3.48
N GLY A 32 5.37 -6.87 2.91
CA GLY A 32 5.86 -7.46 1.67
C GLY A 32 4.82 -7.37 0.55
N THR A 33 4.70 -8.39 -0.26
CA THR A 33 3.72 -8.44 -1.37
C THR A 33 2.55 -9.39 -1.13
N GLY A 34 2.42 -9.97 0.07
CA GLY A 34 1.45 -11.05 0.32
C GLY A 34 0.66 -10.98 1.61
N TYR A 35 1.01 -10.07 2.54
CA TYR A 35 0.29 -9.97 3.81
C TYR A 35 -0.53 -8.69 3.90
N THR A 36 -1.80 -8.85 4.26
CA THR A 36 -2.70 -7.75 4.64
C THR A 36 -3.20 -8.01 6.07
N ASN A 37 -3.12 -6.97 6.92
CA ASN A 37 -3.66 -7.07 8.28
C ASN A 37 -5.19 -7.17 8.22
N PRO A 38 -5.78 -8.28 8.70
CA PRO A 38 -7.23 -8.51 8.58
C PRO A 38 -8.07 -7.52 9.40
N ASP A 39 -7.49 -6.91 10.46
CA ASP A 39 -8.19 -5.94 11.30
C ASP A 39 -8.01 -4.48 10.86
N CYS A 40 -7.17 -4.22 9.86
CA CYS A 40 -6.79 -2.87 9.47
C CYS A 40 -8.00 -1.99 9.11
N VAL A 41 -8.93 -2.52 8.31
CA VAL A 41 -10.09 -1.74 7.85
C VAL A 41 -10.95 -1.32 9.04
N ARG A 42 -11.30 -2.24 9.93
CA ARG A 42 -12.08 -1.95 11.14
C ARG A 42 -11.40 -0.91 12.02
N ALA A 43 -10.11 -1.09 12.26
CA ALA A 43 -9.33 -0.20 13.12
C ALA A 43 -9.23 1.22 12.55
N VAL A 44 -8.92 1.35 11.26
CA VAL A 44 -8.83 2.65 10.56
C VAL A 44 -10.18 3.36 10.59
N GLU A 45 -11.26 2.68 10.21
CA GLU A 45 -12.59 3.28 10.16
C GLU A 45 -13.08 3.71 11.54
N GLN A 46 -12.85 2.91 12.59
CA GLN A 46 -13.20 3.28 13.95
C GLN A 46 -12.40 4.51 14.42
N ALA A 47 -11.07 4.51 14.25
CA ALA A 47 -10.24 5.63 14.67
C ALA A 47 -10.62 6.94 13.94
N MET A 48 -10.88 6.85 12.62
CA MET A 48 -11.36 8.00 11.83
C MET A 48 -12.72 8.51 12.30
N SER A 49 -13.66 7.61 12.60
CA SER A 49 -15.01 7.98 13.08
C SER A 49 -14.99 8.71 14.42
N LEU A 50 -13.98 8.43 15.25
CA LEU A 50 -13.73 9.08 16.54
C LEU A 50 -12.93 10.38 16.41
N GLY A 51 -12.61 10.82 15.18
CA GLY A 51 -11.88 12.05 14.93
C GLY A 51 -10.39 12.04 15.29
N LYS A 52 -9.82 10.86 15.51
CA LYS A 52 -8.39 10.68 15.81
C LYS A 52 -7.53 10.98 14.58
N GLY A 53 -6.26 11.35 14.78
CA GLY A 53 -5.25 11.26 13.72
C GLY A 53 -5.05 9.81 13.34
N VAL A 54 -5.04 9.49 12.04
CA VAL A 54 -4.86 8.12 11.59
C VAL A 54 -3.72 8.01 10.60
N GLY A 55 -2.82 7.06 10.83
CA GLY A 55 -1.81 6.60 9.89
C GLY A 55 -2.00 5.12 9.55
N VAL A 56 -1.44 4.72 8.42
CA VAL A 56 -1.34 3.30 8.05
C VAL A 56 0.09 3.00 7.61
N TYR A 57 0.61 1.85 7.98
CA TYR A 57 1.97 1.50 7.63
C TYR A 57 2.10 0.21 6.82
N HIS A 58 3.13 0.20 5.99
CA HIS A 58 3.62 -0.96 5.26
C HIS A 58 4.95 -1.40 5.81
N TYR A 59 5.05 -2.65 6.24
CA TYR A 59 6.28 -3.28 6.66
C TYR A 59 7.06 -3.76 5.42
N ILE A 60 8.23 -3.18 5.19
CA ILE A 60 9.07 -3.54 4.04
C ILE A 60 9.78 -4.85 4.30
N SER A 61 9.62 -5.83 3.41
CA SER A 61 10.25 -7.16 3.52
C SER A 61 11.39 -7.39 2.51
N GLY A 62 11.54 -6.50 1.53
CA GLY A 62 12.51 -6.66 0.45
C GLY A 62 11.96 -7.45 -0.74
N GLY A 63 12.82 -7.76 -1.71
CA GLY A 63 12.43 -8.42 -2.95
C GLY A 63 12.25 -7.45 -4.10
N ASN A 64 11.03 -6.94 -4.34
CA ASN A 64 10.77 -5.97 -5.40
C ASN A 64 10.09 -4.71 -4.86
N ALA A 65 10.82 -3.61 -4.80
CA ALA A 65 10.37 -2.34 -4.22
C ALA A 65 9.09 -1.78 -4.86
N VAL A 66 8.98 -1.86 -6.18
CA VAL A 66 7.80 -1.38 -6.91
C VAL A 66 6.58 -2.27 -6.66
N ALA A 67 6.77 -3.58 -6.56
CA ALA A 67 5.69 -4.51 -6.26
C ALA A 67 5.18 -4.32 -4.83
N GLU A 68 6.08 -4.17 -3.84
CA GLU A 68 5.71 -3.89 -2.45
C GLU A 68 4.93 -2.59 -2.32
N ALA A 69 5.45 -1.50 -2.89
CA ALA A 69 4.77 -0.21 -2.88
C ALA A 69 3.39 -0.29 -3.54
N ASN A 70 3.27 -0.98 -4.67
CA ASN A 70 1.99 -1.17 -5.35
C ASN A 70 1.00 -1.99 -4.52
N PHE A 71 1.47 -3.06 -3.86
CA PHE A 71 0.63 -3.88 -2.98
C PHE A 71 0.08 -3.06 -1.82
N PHE A 72 0.96 -2.29 -1.15
CA PHE A 72 0.56 -1.38 -0.09
C PHE A 72 -0.48 -0.35 -0.56
N ILE A 73 -0.17 0.39 -1.64
CA ILE A 73 -1.02 1.47 -2.13
C ILE A 73 -2.39 0.94 -2.55
N ASN A 74 -2.44 -0.22 -3.21
CA ASN A 74 -3.70 -0.86 -3.61
C ASN A 74 -4.57 -1.20 -2.39
N SER A 75 -3.95 -1.58 -1.27
CA SER A 75 -4.66 -1.92 -0.03
C SER A 75 -5.24 -0.69 0.69
N ILE A 76 -4.72 0.51 0.44
CA ILE A 76 -5.09 1.75 1.14
C ILE A 76 -5.75 2.81 0.25
N LEU A 77 -6.13 2.47 -0.98
CA LEU A 77 -6.65 3.44 -1.97
C LEU A 77 -7.75 4.36 -1.43
N ASN A 78 -8.66 3.81 -0.63
CA ASN A 78 -9.80 4.55 -0.08
C ASN A 78 -9.42 5.59 0.98
N TRP A 79 -8.18 5.54 1.49
CA TRP A 79 -7.70 6.39 2.57
C TRP A 79 -6.63 7.39 2.14
N ILE A 80 -6.15 7.33 0.89
CA ILE A 80 -5.17 8.29 0.35
C ILE A 80 -5.72 9.71 0.50
N GLY A 81 -4.88 10.60 1.07
CA GLY A 81 -5.25 11.98 1.40
C GLY A 81 -6.12 12.14 2.66
N LYS A 82 -6.43 11.05 3.37
CA LYS A 82 -7.18 11.07 4.63
C LYS A 82 -6.35 10.57 5.80
N VAL A 83 -5.39 9.68 5.56
CA VAL A 83 -4.50 9.09 6.56
C VAL A 83 -3.05 9.38 6.21
N MET A 84 -2.19 9.38 7.21
CA MET A 84 -0.74 9.41 7.02
C MET A 84 -0.27 8.08 6.44
N ILE A 85 0.54 8.13 5.40
CA ILE A 85 1.14 6.93 4.77
C ILE A 85 2.51 6.71 5.39
N CYS A 86 2.76 5.54 5.97
CA CYS A 86 4.02 5.23 6.63
C CYS A 86 4.71 4.03 5.99
N LEU A 87 6.02 4.07 5.94
CA LEU A 87 6.89 2.97 5.51
C LEU A 87 7.73 2.54 6.71
N ASP A 88 7.58 1.30 7.09
CA ASP A 88 8.28 0.68 8.20
C ASP A 88 9.56 0.02 7.68
N TRP A 89 10.70 0.65 8.02
CA TRP A 89 12.03 0.25 7.60
C TRP A 89 12.83 -0.25 8.80
N GLU A 90 12.83 -1.55 9.00
CA GLU A 90 13.58 -2.18 10.08
C GLU A 90 14.20 -3.52 9.65
N PHE A 91 15.02 -4.11 10.54
CA PHE A 91 15.88 -5.24 10.22
C PHE A 91 15.11 -6.55 10.05
N ASP A 92 14.18 -6.84 10.95
CA ASP A 92 13.55 -8.15 11.00
C ASP A 92 12.74 -8.43 9.74
N GLN A 93 12.84 -9.64 9.19
CA GLN A 93 12.14 -10.08 7.97
C GLN A 93 12.27 -9.15 6.76
N ASN A 94 13.31 -8.31 6.71
CA ASN A 94 13.59 -7.37 5.62
C ASN A 94 14.91 -7.73 4.91
N SER A 95 14.81 -8.43 3.79
CA SER A 95 15.95 -8.83 2.99
C SER A 95 16.69 -7.67 2.30
N ALA A 96 16.07 -6.49 2.24
CA ALA A 96 16.66 -5.28 1.70
C ALA A 96 17.27 -4.37 2.78
N TRP A 97 17.23 -4.77 4.05
CA TRP A 97 17.77 -3.96 5.14
C TRP A 97 19.20 -3.48 4.89
N GLY A 98 19.42 -2.21 5.12
CA GLY A 98 20.72 -1.58 4.88
C GLY A 98 20.94 -1.10 3.45
N ASN A 99 20.01 -1.37 2.54
CA ASN A 99 20.01 -0.85 1.18
C ASN A 99 19.00 0.31 1.04
N GLU A 100 19.41 1.52 1.40
CA GLU A 100 18.54 2.71 1.33
C GLU A 100 18.08 3.02 -0.09
N SER A 101 18.79 2.58 -1.12
CA SER A 101 18.31 2.71 -2.50
C SER A 101 17.04 1.90 -2.75
N TYR A 102 16.85 0.78 -2.04
CA TYR A 102 15.59 0.04 -2.08
C TYR A 102 14.47 0.83 -1.42
N LEU A 103 14.71 1.38 -0.23
CA LEU A 103 13.75 2.25 0.46
C LEU A 103 13.36 3.45 -0.44
N GLU A 104 14.32 4.08 -1.11
CA GLU A 104 14.05 5.19 -2.04
C GLU A 104 13.18 4.77 -3.23
N GLN A 105 13.36 3.56 -3.76
CA GLN A 105 12.50 3.04 -4.83
C GLN A 105 11.06 2.85 -4.35
N VAL A 106 10.86 2.34 -3.11
CA VAL A 106 9.53 2.24 -2.50
C VAL A 106 8.91 3.63 -2.32
N ILE A 107 9.66 4.60 -1.77
CA ILE A 107 9.23 5.98 -1.58
C ILE A 107 8.82 6.63 -2.91
N ASN A 108 9.67 6.52 -3.93
CA ASN A 108 9.41 7.08 -5.25
C ASN A 108 8.11 6.52 -5.86
N GLN A 109 7.88 5.21 -5.71
CA GLN A 109 6.65 4.59 -6.20
C GLN A 109 5.42 5.03 -5.40
N VAL A 110 5.55 5.20 -4.07
CA VAL A 110 4.48 5.76 -3.23
C VAL A 110 4.15 7.17 -3.68
N ILE A 111 5.15 8.05 -3.80
CA ILE A 111 4.93 9.45 -4.23
C ILE A 111 4.33 9.50 -5.64
N ALA A 112 4.85 8.71 -6.58
CA ALA A 112 4.36 8.69 -7.96
C ALA A 112 2.88 8.31 -8.05
N ARG A 113 2.41 7.42 -7.16
CA ARG A 113 1.03 6.94 -7.17
C ARG A 113 0.06 7.72 -6.30
N THR A 114 0.55 8.34 -5.25
CA THR A 114 -0.31 9.01 -4.25
C THR A 114 -0.17 10.53 -4.27
N GLY A 115 0.95 11.05 -4.76
CA GLY A 115 1.32 12.46 -4.64
C GLY A 115 1.73 12.85 -3.20
N VAL A 116 1.85 11.89 -2.28
CA VAL A 116 2.10 12.12 -0.84
C VAL A 116 3.45 11.53 -0.46
N PRO A 117 4.41 12.33 0.03
CA PRO A 117 5.62 11.81 0.66
C PRO A 117 5.26 11.00 1.91
N PRO A 118 5.73 9.75 2.04
CA PRO A 118 5.41 8.93 3.21
C PRO A 118 6.19 9.38 4.44
N MET A 119 5.73 8.98 5.62
CA MET A 119 6.49 8.96 6.86
C MET A 119 7.42 7.73 6.84
N ILE A 120 8.67 7.89 7.24
CA ILE A 120 9.63 6.76 7.35
C ILE A 120 9.77 6.42 8.82
N TYR A 121 9.35 5.20 9.21
CA TYR A 121 9.69 4.62 10.50
C TYR A 121 11.02 3.88 10.40
N ALA A 122 11.88 4.10 11.40
CA ALA A 122 13.13 3.34 11.55
C ALA A 122 13.61 3.35 12.99
N PRO A 123 14.41 2.36 13.43
CA PRO A 123 15.10 2.41 14.71
C PRO A 123 16.16 3.53 14.73
N ALA A 124 16.41 4.08 15.89
CA ALA A 124 17.38 5.15 16.11
C ALA A 124 18.81 4.83 15.60
N SER A 125 19.18 3.55 15.60
CA SER A 125 20.46 3.08 15.06
C SER A 125 20.62 3.36 13.55
N ARG A 126 19.51 3.57 12.82
CA ARG A 126 19.51 3.85 11.38
C ARG A 126 19.19 5.32 11.05
N TYR A 127 19.08 6.18 12.08
CA TYR A 127 18.63 7.56 11.93
C TYR A 127 19.39 8.34 10.85
N ASN A 128 20.72 8.32 10.86
CA ASN A 128 21.50 9.13 9.91
C ASN A 128 21.20 8.79 8.45
N GLN A 129 21.07 7.51 8.14
CA GLN A 129 20.81 7.03 6.78
C GLN A 129 19.41 7.40 6.33
N VAL A 130 18.40 7.14 7.17
CA VAL A 130 17.01 7.47 6.81
C VAL A 130 16.73 8.97 6.81
N ALA A 131 17.45 9.76 7.62
CA ALA A 131 17.33 11.22 7.62
C ALA A 131 17.78 11.83 6.28
N GLU A 132 18.87 11.31 5.71
CA GLU A 132 19.31 11.72 4.36
C GLU A 132 18.30 11.34 3.27
N VAL A 133 17.72 10.15 3.35
CA VAL A 133 16.63 9.75 2.45
C VAL A 133 15.42 10.65 2.62
N ALA A 134 14.97 10.87 3.85
CA ALA A 134 13.82 11.72 4.15
C ALA A 134 13.98 13.13 3.61
N LYS A 135 15.18 13.71 3.76
CA LYS A 135 15.51 15.05 3.25
C LYS A 135 15.39 15.12 1.72
N ARG A 136 15.91 14.11 0.99
CA ARG A 136 15.85 14.08 -0.48
C ARG A 136 14.42 13.99 -1.02
N HIS A 137 13.54 13.30 -0.30
CA HIS A 137 12.16 13.04 -0.75
C HIS A 137 11.08 13.83 0.01
N ASN A 138 11.49 14.77 0.87
CA ASN A 138 10.57 15.55 1.72
C ASN A 138 9.66 14.68 2.58
N CYS A 139 10.18 13.55 3.07
CA CYS A 139 9.49 12.63 3.96
C CYS A 139 9.58 13.08 5.42
N GLY A 140 8.57 12.77 6.22
CA GLY A 140 8.65 12.84 7.67
C GLY A 140 9.45 11.67 8.25
N LEU A 141 9.89 11.80 9.50
CA LEU A 141 10.58 10.74 10.24
C LEU A 141 9.76 10.34 11.48
N TRP A 142 9.65 9.03 11.68
CA TRP A 142 9.12 8.39 12.86
C TRP A 142 10.21 7.47 13.41
N ILE A 143 10.81 7.86 14.54
CA ILE A 143 12.03 7.21 15.04
C ILE A 143 11.75 6.46 16.34
N ALA A 144 12.11 5.18 16.35
CA ALA A 144 11.99 4.32 17.52
C ALA A 144 13.29 4.33 18.35
N GLN A 145 13.16 4.65 19.64
CA GLN A 145 14.23 4.49 20.63
C GLN A 145 13.63 4.38 22.02
N TYR A 146 13.93 3.32 22.71
CA TYR A 146 13.39 3.00 24.02
C TYR A 146 14.47 3.18 25.09
N ALA A 147 14.07 3.58 26.29
CA ALA A 147 14.93 3.55 27.48
C ALA A 147 15.11 2.09 27.95
N ASP A 148 14.01 1.37 27.99
CA ASP A 148 13.89 -0.03 28.38
C ASP A 148 12.59 -0.61 27.83
N THR A 149 12.23 -1.81 28.27
CA THR A 149 10.99 -2.50 27.91
C THR A 149 10.04 -2.66 29.12
N ASN A 150 10.21 -1.84 30.16
CA ASN A 150 9.33 -1.88 31.30
C ASN A 150 7.95 -1.31 30.98
N PRO A 151 6.89 -1.87 31.55
CA PRO A 151 5.53 -1.33 31.38
C PRO A 151 5.44 0.13 31.82
N THR A 152 4.88 0.98 30.94
CA THR A 152 4.72 2.42 31.22
C THR A 152 3.42 2.95 30.62
N GLY A 153 2.93 4.08 31.13
CA GLY A 153 1.92 4.90 30.48
C GLY A 153 2.54 5.97 29.59
N TYR A 154 1.71 6.90 29.08
CA TYR A 154 2.21 8.03 28.33
C TYR A 154 3.16 8.91 29.15
N GLN A 155 4.23 9.35 28.50
CA GLN A 155 5.29 10.16 29.12
C GLN A 155 5.29 11.57 28.51
N ASN A 156 5.25 12.60 29.37
CA ASN A 156 5.37 13.99 28.92
C ASN A 156 6.77 14.29 28.34
N THR A 157 7.79 13.69 28.89
CA THR A 157 9.20 13.81 28.45
C THR A 157 9.81 12.43 28.38
N PRO A 158 9.69 11.72 27.25
CA PRO A 158 10.35 10.44 27.06
C PRO A 158 11.87 10.54 27.18
N TRP A 159 12.50 9.45 27.63
CA TRP A 159 13.95 9.39 27.73
C TRP A 159 14.63 9.79 26.42
N ASN A 160 15.70 10.58 26.52
CA ASN A 160 16.49 11.07 25.38
C ASN A 160 15.66 11.83 24.33
N GLU A 161 14.61 12.51 24.79
CA GLU A 161 13.79 13.36 23.91
C GLU A 161 14.62 14.49 23.31
N GLY A 162 14.46 14.74 22.00
CA GLY A 162 15.22 15.75 21.27
C GLY A 162 16.56 15.26 20.68
N ALA A 163 16.99 14.01 20.95
CA ALA A 163 18.20 13.47 20.36
C ALA A 163 18.11 13.31 18.82
N TYR A 164 16.90 13.19 18.29
CA TYR A 164 16.64 13.02 16.87
C TYR A 164 15.60 14.03 16.41
N THR A 165 15.87 14.69 15.27
CA THR A 165 14.86 15.51 14.61
C THR A 165 13.87 14.59 13.87
N CYS A 166 12.68 14.44 14.41
CA CYS A 166 11.62 13.61 13.86
C CYS A 166 10.24 14.22 14.13
N ALA A 167 9.25 13.83 13.34
CA ALA A 167 7.85 14.23 13.56
C ALA A 167 7.19 13.34 14.62
N ILE A 168 7.54 12.04 14.65
CA ILE A 168 7.02 11.08 15.61
C ILE A 168 8.19 10.37 16.30
N ARG A 169 8.06 10.18 17.59
CA ARG A 169 8.94 9.37 18.41
C ARG A 169 8.16 8.18 18.96
N GLN A 170 8.56 6.94 18.63
CA GLN A 170 8.13 5.75 19.37
C GLN A 170 9.10 5.54 20.52
N TYR A 171 8.62 5.59 21.75
CA TYR A 171 9.50 5.63 22.94
C TYR A 171 9.32 4.46 23.89
N SER A 172 8.32 3.61 23.71
CA SER A 172 8.14 2.40 24.48
C SER A 172 7.39 1.33 23.69
N PRO A 173 7.82 0.07 23.72
CA PRO A 173 7.12 -1.07 23.16
C PRO A 173 6.22 -1.76 24.19
N ALA A 174 6.12 -1.25 25.41
CA ALA A 174 5.46 -1.88 26.54
C ALA A 174 4.47 -0.94 27.26
N GLY A 175 3.69 -0.20 26.46
CA GLY A 175 2.66 0.70 26.97
C GLY A 175 1.51 -0.04 27.65
N ARG A 176 1.04 0.52 28.77
CA ARG A 176 -0.15 0.06 29.48
C ARG A 176 -1.15 1.18 29.55
N LEU A 177 -2.21 1.05 28.80
CA LEU A 177 -3.29 2.04 28.72
C LEU A 177 -4.62 1.40 29.11
N ASN A 178 -5.48 2.19 29.74
CA ASN A 178 -6.84 1.75 30.03
C ASN A 178 -7.54 1.33 28.72
N GLY A 179 -8.37 0.30 28.79
CA GLY A 179 -9.15 -0.19 27.65
C GLY A 179 -8.46 -1.27 26.80
N TRP A 180 -7.18 -1.59 27.08
CA TRP A 180 -6.47 -2.70 26.45
C TRP A 180 -5.66 -3.50 27.47
N ASN A 181 -5.73 -4.83 27.36
CA ASN A 181 -5.00 -5.73 28.24
C ASN A 181 -3.83 -6.37 27.48
N GLY A 182 -2.73 -5.66 27.38
CA GLY A 182 -1.53 -6.10 26.65
C GLY A 182 -0.59 -4.93 26.41
N ASP A 183 0.54 -5.21 25.75
CA ASP A 183 1.51 -4.23 25.37
C ASP A 183 1.00 -3.41 24.17
N LEU A 184 1.30 -2.12 24.21
CA LEU A 184 1.09 -1.17 23.14
C LEU A 184 2.38 -0.41 22.86
N ASP A 185 2.66 -0.16 21.61
CA ASP A 185 3.70 0.78 21.22
C ASP A 185 3.21 2.21 21.50
N LEU A 186 4.01 2.98 22.24
CA LEU A 186 3.66 4.35 22.62
C LEU A 186 4.45 5.35 21.80
N ASP A 187 3.69 6.27 21.19
CA ASP A 187 4.19 7.31 20.31
C ASP A 187 3.93 8.70 20.83
N LYS A 188 4.82 9.62 20.44
CA LYS A 188 4.64 11.05 20.63
C LYS A 188 4.82 11.77 19.31
N PHE A 189 3.78 12.47 18.84
CA PHE A 189 3.85 13.33 17.66
C PHE A 189 4.11 14.78 18.11
N TYR A 190 5.12 15.42 17.52
CA TYR A 190 5.53 16.80 17.86
C TYR A 190 4.76 17.84 17.03
N GLY A 191 3.51 18.06 17.39
CA GLY A 191 2.63 19.01 16.73
C GLY A 191 1.20 18.90 17.20
N SER A 192 0.31 19.65 16.57
CA SER A 192 -1.14 19.58 16.74
C SER A 192 -1.76 18.51 15.81
N LEU A 193 -3.05 18.22 15.99
CA LEU A 193 -3.78 17.36 15.06
C LEU A 193 -3.81 17.92 13.63
N ASP A 194 -3.82 19.25 13.50
CA ASP A 194 -3.76 19.90 12.19
C ASP A 194 -2.37 19.76 11.56
N ASP A 195 -1.29 19.73 12.36
CA ASP A 195 0.05 19.41 11.86
C ASP A 195 0.16 17.96 11.44
N PHE A 196 -0.47 17.02 12.18
CA PHE A 196 -0.56 15.62 11.79
C PHE A 196 -1.25 15.44 10.43
N LYS A 197 -2.37 16.17 10.23
CA LYS A 197 -3.13 16.13 8.95
C LYS A 197 -2.33 16.61 7.74
N LYS A 198 -1.30 17.45 7.91
CA LYS A 198 -0.41 17.87 6.81
C LYS A 198 0.34 16.69 6.22
N TYR A 199 0.68 15.69 7.02
CA TYR A 199 1.31 14.45 6.54
C TYR A 199 0.33 13.51 5.81
N CYS A 200 -0.98 13.76 5.88
CA CYS A 200 -1.98 13.03 5.10
C CYS A 200 -2.12 13.50 3.64
N GLY A 201 -1.32 14.50 3.22
CA GLY A 201 -1.33 14.99 1.83
C GLY A 201 -2.39 16.04 1.52
N LYS A 202 -3.09 16.57 2.54
CA LYS A 202 -3.94 17.76 2.37
C LYS A 202 -3.14 19.01 2.75
N SER A 203 -2.56 19.70 1.76
CA SER A 203 -2.12 21.07 1.94
C SER A 203 -3.33 21.97 2.19
N SER A 204 -3.46 22.47 3.41
CA SER A 204 -4.43 23.53 3.70
C SER A 204 -3.92 24.85 3.11
N SER A 205 -4.31 25.17 1.89
CA SER A 205 -4.28 26.54 1.43
C SER A 205 -5.38 27.32 2.17
N LYS A 206 -4.94 28.40 2.83
CA LYS A 206 -5.74 29.41 3.57
C LYS A 206 -6.98 29.84 2.76
N PRO A 207 -8.15 29.99 3.35
CA PRO A 207 -9.34 30.40 2.62
C PRO A 207 -9.21 31.84 2.12
N SER A 208 -9.12 32.04 0.84
CA SER A 208 -9.42 33.31 0.19
C SER A 208 -10.88 33.31 -0.26
N LYS A 209 -11.53 34.42 0.00
CA LYS A 209 -12.90 34.87 -0.24
C LYS A 209 -13.58 34.28 -1.50
N PRO A 210 -14.89 33.99 -1.48
CA PRO A 210 -15.58 33.29 -2.54
C PRO A 210 -15.67 34.11 -3.84
N SER A 211 -15.08 33.59 -4.89
CA SER A 211 -15.36 33.96 -6.26
C SER A 211 -16.05 32.77 -6.95
N VAL A 212 -17.03 33.09 -7.78
CA VAL A 212 -17.98 32.29 -8.55
C VAL A 212 -17.43 30.95 -9.08
N PRO A 213 -18.22 29.84 -9.12
CA PRO A 213 -17.73 28.50 -9.33
C PRO A 213 -17.23 28.26 -10.75
N SER A 214 -15.94 28.21 -10.91
CA SER A 214 -15.32 27.50 -12.03
C SER A 214 -15.30 26.01 -11.66
N SER A 215 -15.88 25.17 -12.50
CA SER A 215 -15.96 23.72 -12.29
C SER A 215 -14.55 23.11 -12.23
N SER A 216 -14.01 22.97 -11.03
CA SER A 216 -12.76 22.26 -10.84
C SER A 216 -12.97 20.77 -11.10
N ALA A 217 -12.15 20.19 -11.99
CA ALA A 217 -12.19 18.77 -12.29
C ALA A 217 -12.01 17.92 -11.03
N PRO A 218 -12.69 16.77 -10.92
CA PRO A 218 -12.63 15.94 -9.73
C PRO A 218 -11.20 15.39 -9.50
N SER A 219 -10.79 15.38 -8.25
CA SER A 219 -9.52 14.80 -7.82
C SER A 219 -9.62 13.26 -7.74
N GLY A 220 -8.52 12.56 -8.02
CA GLY A 220 -8.41 11.11 -7.98
C GLY A 220 -7.55 10.56 -9.12
N THR A 221 -7.14 9.30 -9.01
CA THR A 221 -6.47 8.61 -10.13
C THR A 221 -7.45 8.32 -11.25
N THR A 222 -6.96 8.12 -12.48
CA THR A 222 -7.80 7.72 -13.62
C THR A 222 -8.61 6.46 -13.31
N LEU A 223 -8.00 5.46 -12.67
CA LEU A 223 -8.71 4.26 -12.20
C LEU A 223 -9.83 4.59 -11.22
N GLN A 224 -9.57 5.44 -10.24
CA GLN A 224 -10.56 5.81 -9.24
C GLN A 224 -11.75 6.58 -9.86
N LEU A 225 -11.44 7.54 -10.74
CA LEU A 225 -12.48 8.29 -11.46
C LEU A 225 -13.26 7.40 -12.41
N ALA A 226 -12.60 6.45 -13.10
CA ALA A 226 -13.25 5.46 -13.94
C ALA A 226 -14.16 4.53 -13.12
N THR A 227 -13.71 4.05 -11.97
CA THR A 227 -14.51 3.24 -11.04
C THR A 227 -15.78 4.01 -10.62
N TRP A 228 -15.64 5.24 -10.13
CA TRP A 228 -16.77 6.09 -9.75
C TRP A 228 -17.69 6.46 -10.93
N THR A 229 -17.12 6.53 -12.13
CA THR A 229 -17.92 6.74 -13.36
C THR A 229 -18.77 5.51 -13.65
N MET A 230 -18.21 4.31 -13.50
CA MET A 230 -18.95 3.05 -13.69
C MET A 230 -20.00 2.84 -12.60
N GLU A 231 -19.81 3.38 -11.40
CA GLU A 231 -20.81 3.44 -10.31
C GLU A 231 -21.88 4.52 -10.52
N GLY A 232 -21.79 5.31 -11.62
CA GLY A 232 -22.77 6.35 -11.95
C GLY A 232 -22.56 7.70 -11.29
N LYS A 233 -21.49 7.90 -10.50
CA LYS A 233 -21.23 9.12 -9.71
C LYS A 233 -21.17 10.41 -10.55
N TYR A 234 -20.73 10.31 -11.79
CA TYR A 234 -20.59 11.45 -12.69
C TYR A 234 -21.71 11.54 -13.75
N GLY A 235 -22.74 10.69 -13.65
CA GLY A 235 -23.84 10.66 -14.60
C GLY A 235 -23.45 10.10 -15.97
N ASN A 236 -24.23 10.43 -17.01
CA ASN A 236 -24.02 9.95 -18.38
C ASN A 236 -23.94 11.10 -19.38
N GLY A 237 -23.35 10.85 -20.56
CA GLY A 237 -23.31 11.77 -21.68
C GLY A 237 -22.77 13.15 -21.31
N ALA A 238 -23.58 14.19 -21.51
CA ALA A 238 -23.18 15.59 -21.24
C ALA A 238 -22.91 15.87 -19.76
N ASP A 239 -23.67 15.25 -18.84
CA ASP A 239 -23.47 15.40 -17.40
C ASP A 239 -22.13 14.83 -16.98
N ARG A 240 -21.75 13.65 -17.49
CA ARG A 240 -20.43 13.05 -17.24
C ARG A 240 -19.31 13.97 -17.69
N LYS A 241 -19.44 14.53 -18.90
CA LYS A 241 -18.43 15.46 -19.43
C LYS A 241 -18.32 16.72 -18.58
N LYS A 242 -19.45 17.28 -18.15
CA LYS A 242 -19.49 18.45 -17.27
C LYS A 242 -18.88 18.15 -15.89
N ASN A 243 -19.26 17.01 -15.28
CA ASN A 243 -18.87 16.66 -13.92
C ASN A 243 -17.39 16.19 -13.81
N LEU A 244 -16.83 15.59 -14.87
CA LEU A 244 -15.41 15.24 -14.95
C LEU A 244 -14.53 16.41 -15.42
N GLY A 245 -15.08 17.40 -16.11
CA GLY A 245 -14.35 18.58 -16.58
C GLY A 245 -13.12 18.20 -17.41
N SER A 246 -11.96 18.77 -17.08
CA SER A 246 -10.68 18.47 -17.76
C SER A 246 -10.21 17.02 -17.65
N ARG A 247 -10.78 16.23 -16.72
CA ARG A 247 -10.46 14.82 -16.53
C ARG A 247 -11.29 13.88 -17.40
N TYR A 248 -12.25 14.43 -18.16
CA TYR A 248 -13.21 13.63 -18.95
C TYR A 248 -12.51 12.71 -19.96
N ASP A 249 -11.64 13.27 -20.79
CA ASP A 249 -11.05 12.52 -21.90
C ASP A 249 -10.17 11.35 -21.40
N GLU A 250 -9.36 11.56 -20.37
CA GLU A 250 -8.54 10.47 -19.82
C GLU A 250 -9.37 9.36 -19.18
N VAL A 251 -10.41 9.71 -18.42
CA VAL A 251 -11.31 8.74 -17.77
C VAL A 251 -12.14 7.99 -18.82
N GLN A 252 -12.67 8.72 -19.80
CA GLN A 252 -13.47 8.11 -20.85
C GLN A 252 -12.62 7.21 -21.76
N ASN A 253 -11.41 7.62 -22.10
CA ASN A 253 -10.47 6.77 -22.85
C ASN A 253 -10.10 5.49 -22.08
N PHE A 254 -9.92 5.58 -20.77
CA PHE A 254 -9.66 4.42 -19.93
C PHE A 254 -10.86 3.44 -19.96
N ILE A 255 -12.08 3.94 -19.83
CA ILE A 255 -13.31 3.13 -19.91
C ILE A 255 -13.51 2.53 -21.32
N ASN A 256 -13.28 3.33 -22.37
CA ASN A 256 -13.38 2.89 -23.75
C ASN A 256 -12.35 1.80 -24.08
N HIS A 257 -11.12 1.92 -23.54
CA HIS A 257 -10.11 0.89 -23.67
C HIS A 257 -10.59 -0.44 -23.08
N ILE A 258 -11.18 -0.43 -21.88
CA ILE A 258 -11.72 -1.64 -21.26
C ILE A 258 -12.83 -2.25 -22.13
N ALA A 259 -13.67 -1.40 -22.72
CA ALA A 259 -14.78 -1.87 -23.55
C ALA A 259 -14.31 -2.51 -24.87
N SER A 260 -13.21 -2.04 -25.46
CA SER A 260 -12.76 -2.40 -26.82
C SER A 260 -11.54 -3.34 -26.87
N ALA A 261 -10.71 -3.40 -25.83
CA ALA A 261 -9.52 -4.26 -25.80
C ALA A 261 -9.89 -5.74 -25.79
N ASP A 262 -9.04 -6.57 -26.38
CA ASP A 262 -9.22 -8.02 -26.28
C ASP A 262 -9.03 -8.52 -24.86
N VAL A 263 -9.66 -9.65 -24.53
CA VAL A 263 -9.72 -10.16 -23.16
C VAL A 263 -8.33 -10.59 -22.63
N ASN A 264 -7.41 -11.02 -23.50
CA ASN A 264 -6.05 -11.40 -23.06
C ASN A 264 -5.22 -10.16 -22.74
N THR A 265 -5.43 -9.07 -23.46
CA THR A 265 -4.83 -7.76 -23.15
C THR A 265 -5.31 -7.27 -21.79
N LEU A 266 -6.62 -7.28 -21.53
CA LEU A 266 -7.17 -6.92 -20.23
C LEU A 266 -6.65 -7.80 -19.10
N ALA A 267 -6.52 -9.11 -19.32
CA ALA A 267 -5.96 -10.04 -18.33
C ALA A 267 -4.49 -9.72 -18.01
N LYS A 268 -3.66 -9.39 -19.02
CA LYS A 268 -2.28 -8.93 -18.80
C LYS A 268 -2.23 -7.64 -18.00
N GLU A 269 -3.12 -6.72 -18.29
CA GLU A 269 -3.24 -5.44 -17.56
C GLU A 269 -3.74 -5.63 -16.12
N VAL A 270 -4.59 -6.65 -15.85
CA VAL A 270 -4.93 -7.07 -14.47
C VAL A 270 -3.69 -7.56 -13.72
N TRP A 271 -2.84 -8.38 -14.35
CA TRP A 271 -1.60 -8.84 -13.73
C TRP A 271 -0.59 -7.72 -13.48
N SER A 272 -0.62 -6.64 -14.29
CA SER A 272 0.18 -5.44 -14.05
C SER A 272 -0.42 -4.51 -12.98
N GLY A 273 -1.57 -4.84 -12.41
CA GLY A 273 -2.25 -4.04 -11.38
C GLY A 273 -3.06 -2.84 -11.91
N LYS A 274 -3.22 -2.69 -13.23
CA LYS A 274 -3.86 -1.52 -13.87
C LYS A 274 -5.32 -1.29 -13.43
N TYR A 275 -6.02 -2.35 -13.04
CA TYR A 275 -7.45 -2.32 -12.69
C TYR A 275 -7.70 -2.53 -11.19
N GLY A 276 -6.65 -2.46 -10.34
CA GLY A 276 -6.77 -2.68 -8.90
C GLY A 276 -7.21 -4.09 -8.54
N ASP A 277 -7.82 -4.24 -7.36
CA ASP A 277 -8.20 -5.51 -6.79
C ASP A 277 -9.66 -5.55 -6.35
N GLY A 278 -10.16 -6.75 -6.07
CA GLY A 278 -11.45 -7.00 -5.43
C GLY A 278 -12.60 -6.25 -6.11
N ASN A 279 -13.31 -5.45 -5.32
CA ASN A 279 -14.47 -4.71 -5.82
C ASN A 279 -14.12 -3.63 -6.85
N THR A 280 -12.97 -2.96 -6.70
CA THR A 280 -12.51 -1.95 -7.69
C THR A 280 -12.38 -2.56 -9.08
N ARG A 281 -11.71 -3.72 -9.18
CA ARG A 281 -11.57 -4.45 -10.44
C ARG A 281 -12.91 -4.88 -11.00
N LYS A 282 -13.80 -5.40 -10.14
CA LYS A 282 -15.12 -5.84 -10.55
C LYS A 282 -15.94 -4.69 -11.12
N VAL A 283 -15.95 -3.55 -10.46
CA VAL A 283 -16.69 -2.35 -10.88
C VAL A 283 -16.11 -1.77 -12.17
N VAL A 284 -14.80 -1.56 -12.24
CA VAL A 284 -14.18 -0.87 -13.39
C VAL A 284 -14.19 -1.71 -14.67
N LEU A 285 -14.04 -3.03 -14.57
CA LEU A 285 -14.17 -3.94 -15.71
C LEU A 285 -15.64 -4.16 -16.11
N GLY A 286 -16.59 -3.92 -15.20
CA GLY A 286 -18.03 -4.02 -15.47
C GLY A 286 -18.43 -5.35 -16.09
N SER A 287 -19.13 -5.30 -17.24
CA SER A 287 -19.56 -6.51 -17.97
C SER A 287 -18.42 -7.38 -18.48
N ARG A 288 -17.18 -6.84 -18.57
CA ARG A 288 -15.98 -7.58 -18.99
C ARG A 288 -15.33 -8.36 -17.85
N TYR A 289 -15.76 -8.15 -16.59
CA TYR A 289 -15.10 -8.72 -15.40
C TYR A 289 -15.02 -10.25 -15.46
N ASP A 290 -16.12 -10.94 -15.72
CA ASP A 290 -16.16 -12.41 -15.63
C ASP A 290 -15.27 -13.08 -16.69
N GLU A 291 -15.28 -12.58 -17.93
CA GLU A 291 -14.43 -13.12 -18.99
C GLU A 291 -12.94 -12.86 -18.74
N VAL A 292 -12.58 -11.65 -18.25
CA VAL A 292 -11.21 -11.30 -17.90
C VAL A 292 -10.76 -12.11 -16.68
N GLN A 293 -11.60 -12.18 -15.65
CA GLN A 293 -11.28 -12.88 -14.40
C GLN A 293 -11.16 -14.41 -14.64
N LYS A 294 -11.91 -14.97 -15.60
CA LYS A 294 -11.75 -16.35 -16.03
C LYS A 294 -10.35 -16.61 -16.58
N ILE A 295 -9.79 -15.70 -17.35
CA ILE A 295 -8.40 -15.81 -17.83
C ILE A 295 -7.42 -15.56 -16.69
N VAL A 296 -7.66 -14.56 -15.85
CA VAL A 296 -6.82 -14.23 -14.68
C VAL A 296 -6.74 -15.41 -13.70
N ASN A 297 -7.88 -16.05 -13.41
CA ASN A 297 -7.98 -17.21 -12.53
C ASN A 297 -7.62 -18.51 -13.29
N GLY A 298 -8.00 -18.60 -14.57
CA GLY A 298 -7.79 -19.70 -15.47
C GLY A 298 -6.58 -19.51 -16.38
N ASN A 299 -5.73 -18.53 -16.10
CA ASN A 299 -4.33 -18.66 -16.44
C ASN A 299 -3.77 -19.78 -15.59
N GLY A 300 -4.51 -20.75 -15.79
CA GLY A 300 -4.22 -22.09 -15.54
C GLY A 300 -2.77 -22.22 -15.85
N VAL A 301 -2.03 -22.41 -14.83
CA VAL A 301 -0.88 -23.28 -14.84
C VAL A 301 -1.31 -24.44 -15.71
N THR A 302 -1.15 -24.29 -17.04
CA THR A 302 -1.33 -25.44 -17.93
C THR A 302 -0.24 -26.37 -17.53
N ARG A 303 -0.60 -27.48 -16.92
CA ARG A 303 0.36 -28.52 -16.53
C ARG A 303 0.39 -29.58 -17.60
N TYR A 304 1.59 -30.05 -17.87
CA TYR A 304 1.84 -31.13 -18.81
C TYR A 304 2.56 -32.24 -18.06
N THR A 305 2.10 -33.47 -18.24
CA THR A 305 2.79 -34.66 -17.74
C THR A 305 3.77 -35.15 -18.79
N VAL A 306 5.04 -35.12 -18.44
CA VAL A 306 6.16 -35.54 -19.32
C VAL A 306 5.95 -36.99 -19.78
N ARG A 307 6.06 -37.20 -21.08
CA ARG A 307 5.91 -38.51 -21.74
C ARG A 307 7.29 -39.07 -22.19
N PRO A 308 7.41 -40.35 -22.51
CA PRO A 308 8.62 -40.91 -23.11
C PRO A 308 9.08 -40.08 -24.30
N ASN A 309 10.39 -39.83 -24.41
CA ASN A 309 11.05 -39.04 -25.45
C ASN A 309 10.76 -37.52 -25.46
N ASP A 310 10.06 -36.97 -24.45
CA ASP A 310 9.93 -35.53 -24.32
C ASP A 310 11.25 -34.88 -23.88
N THR A 311 11.47 -33.68 -24.42
CA THR A 311 12.52 -32.77 -23.97
C THR A 311 11.91 -31.44 -23.61
N LEU A 312 12.55 -30.67 -22.70
CA LEU A 312 12.06 -29.30 -22.38
C LEU A 312 12.00 -28.41 -23.63
N GLY A 313 12.92 -28.60 -24.59
CA GLY A 313 12.89 -27.86 -25.85
C GLY A 313 11.64 -28.15 -26.69
N ALA A 314 11.28 -29.42 -26.86
CA ALA A 314 10.09 -29.82 -27.59
C ALA A 314 8.79 -29.39 -26.89
N ILE A 315 8.76 -29.50 -25.57
CA ILE A 315 7.63 -29.02 -24.74
C ILE A 315 7.50 -27.50 -24.85
N ALA A 316 8.61 -26.75 -24.75
CA ALA A 316 8.60 -25.29 -24.87
C ALA A 316 8.05 -24.87 -26.25
N GLN A 317 8.49 -25.48 -27.32
CA GLN A 317 7.99 -25.23 -28.68
C GLN A 317 6.50 -25.52 -28.81
N ARG A 318 6.03 -26.66 -28.29
CA ARG A 318 4.62 -27.09 -28.33
C ARG A 318 3.68 -26.09 -27.63
N TYR A 319 4.13 -25.51 -26.52
CA TYR A 319 3.32 -24.59 -25.69
C TYR A 319 3.64 -23.10 -25.90
N GLY A 320 4.46 -22.75 -26.89
CA GLY A 320 4.78 -21.37 -27.25
C GLY A 320 5.54 -20.63 -26.16
N THR A 321 6.42 -21.31 -25.42
CA THR A 321 7.26 -20.77 -24.36
C THR A 321 8.74 -21.05 -24.61
N THR A 322 9.61 -20.77 -23.66
CA THR A 322 11.05 -21.04 -23.74
C THR A 322 11.49 -22.06 -22.69
N VAL A 323 12.61 -22.75 -22.93
CA VAL A 323 13.21 -23.68 -21.95
C VAL A 323 13.51 -22.92 -20.64
N ASN A 324 14.07 -21.71 -20.71
CA ASN A 324 14.35 -20.90 -19.53
C ASN A 324 13.08 -20.59 -18.71
N GLN A 325 11.97 -20.34 -19.38
CA GLN A 325 10.70 -20.08 -18.72
C GLN A 325 10.14 -21.34 -18.05
N LEU A 326 10.24 -22.52 -18.72
CA LEU A 326 9.86 -23.79 -18.11
C LEU A 326 10.71 -24.12 -16.88
N VAL A 327 12.00 -23.87 -16.95
CA VAL A 327 12.95 -24.03 -15.84
C VAL A 327 12.54 -23.15 -14.66
N ALA A 328 12.30 -21.86 -14.91
CA ALA A 328 11.92 -20.90 -13.87
C ALA A 328 10.55 -21.24 -13.23
N TRP A 329 9.56 -21.64 -14.03
CA TRP A 329 8.22 -21.96 -13.51
C TRP A 329 8.19 -23.25 -12.67
N ASN A 330 9.15 -24.15 -12.86
CA ASN A 330 9.13 -25.50 -12.27
C ASN A 330 10.31 -25.76 -11.33
N ASN A 331 11.17 -24.78 -11.08
CA ASN A 331 12.39 -24.92 -10.28
C ASN A 331 13.27 -26.12 -10.76
N ILE A 332 13.40 -26.29 -12.07
CA ILE A 332 14.19 -27.38 -12.65
C ILE A 332 15.67 -27.06 -12.53
N ALA A 333 16.39 -27.80 -11.71
CA ALA A 333 17.82 -27.57 -11.47
C ALA A 333 18.71 -27.87 -12.70
N ASN A 334 18.32 -28.87 -13.51
CA ASN A 334 19.06 -29.24 -14.72
C ASN A 334 18.09 -29.29 -15.92
N PRO A 335 18.19 -28.35 -16.87
CA PRO A 335 17.32 -28.29 -18.04
C PRO A 335 17.33 -29.53 -18.94
N ASN A 336 18.38 -30.33 -18.85
CA ASN A 336 18.53 -31.56 -19.64
C ASN A 336 17.98 -32.82 -18.94
N LEU A 337 17.38 -32.67 -17.76
CA LEU A 337 16.91 -33.77 -16.95
C LEU A 337 15.46 -33.57 -16.53
N ILE A 338 14.54 -34.24 -17.22
CA ILE A 338 13.13 -34.39 -16.84
C ILE A 338 12.74 -35.84 -16.85
N TYR A 339 11.76 -36.22 -16.06
CA TYR A 339 11.37 -37.61 -15.88
C TYR A 339 9.98 -37.87 -16.45
N VAL A 340 9.80 -39.01 -17.07
CA VAL A 340 8.48 -39.50 -17.53
C VAL A 340 7.54 -39.58 -16.33
N GLY A 341 6.34 -39.03 -16.46
CA GLY A 341 5.37 -38.89 -15.38
C GLY A 341 5.53 -37.59 -14.53
N GLN A 342 6.62 -36.87 -14.69
CA GLN A 342 6.79 -35.56 -14.05
C GLN A 342 5.74 -34.57 -14.59
N THR A 343 5.02 -33.91 -13.70
CA THR A 343 4.06 -32.87 -14.09
C THR A 343 4.72 -31.49 -13.98
N ILE A 344 4.84 -30.81 -15.11
CA ILE A 344 5.45 -29.49 -15.22
C ILE A 344 4.44 -28.44 -15.68
N ARG A 345 4.59 -27.22 -15.18
CA ARG A 345 3.88 -26.05 -15.68
C ARG A 345 4.42 -25.68 -17.05
N VAL A 346 3.54 -25.50 -18.03
CA VAL A 346 3.92 -25.19 -19.42
C VAL A 346 3.33 -23.88 -19.94
N LYS A 347 2.43 -23.27 -19.13
CA LYS A 347 1.86 -21.95 -19.41
C LYS A 347 1.39 -21.31 -18.11
#